data_fd33d75870c9fd1678b844e84ac22bc7
#
_entry.id   fd33d75870c9fd1678b844e84ac22bc7
#
_cell.length_a   1.000
_cell.length_b   1.000
_cell.length_c   1.000
_cell.angle_alpha   90.00
_cell.angle_beta   90.00
_cell.angle_gamma   90.00
#
_symmetry.space_group_name_H-M   'P 1'
#
loop_
_entity.id
_entity.type
_entity.pdbx_description
1 polymer ?
#
loop_
_entity_poly.entity_id
_entity_poly.type
_entity_poly.pdbx_seq_one_letter_code
_entity_poly.pdbx_strand_id
1 'polypeptide(L)'
;EVWKPHHLERDGNIELVATTLRRLHALPLTGRSFDSTVAARRYVATINNRDTALVAHCERVIERMRLPHNLCCCHNDLVAENIITAPGMMFLDWEYACDNDPLFDLATIVEHHDLGEEAAFRLLDAYFDGDGLRWQPKLREQQDLYLALYWLWLASRPDSTQDELDALGRRIER
;
A
#
# COMPACT_ATOMS: atom_id res chain seq x y z
N GLU A 1 19.45 -4.60 9.37
CA GLU A 1 19.56 -3.78 8.14
C GLU A 1 18.20 -3.14 7.86
N VAL A 2 18.16 -1.83 7.62
CA VAL A 2 16.96 -1.13 7.10
C VAL A 2 16.84 -1.46 5.61
N TRP A 3 15.63 -1.76 5.16
CA TRP A 3 15.41 -2.15 3.78
C TRP A 3 15.48 -0.96 2.82
N LYS A 4 15.70 -1.31 1.55
CA LYS A 4 15.55 -0.46 0.38
C LYS A 4 14.66 -1.21 -0.61
N PRO A 5 14.03 -0.57 -1.59
CA PRO A 5 13.09 -1.24 -2.50
C PRO A 5 13.63 -2.54 -3.11
N HIS A 6 14.90 -2.57 -3.54
CA HIS A 6 15.52 -3.75 -4.14
C HIS A 6 15.78 -4.94 -3.17
N HIS A 7 15.63 -4.75 -1.85
CA HIS A 7 15.85 -5.84 -0.89
C HIS A 7 14.79 -6.94 -0.99
N LEU A 8 13.60 -6.60 -1.44
CA LEU A 8 12.52 -7.58 -1.60
C LEU A 8 12.80 -8.61 -2.70
N GLU A 9 13.63 -8.26 -3.68
CA GLU A 9 14.03 -9.15 -4.78
C GLU A 9 15.06 -10.21 -4.35
N ARG A 10 15.65 -10.09 -3.17
CA ARG A 10 16.59 -11.08 -2.63
C ARG A 10 15.85 -12.38 -2.32
N ASP A 11 16.52 -13.52 -2.56
CA ASP A 11 15.97 -14.84 -2.33
C ASP A 11 15.36 -15.01 -0.94
N GLY A 12 14.14 -15.51 -0.90
CA GLY A 12 13.39 -15.82 0.32
C GLY A 12 12.75 -14.60 1.03
N ASN A 13 13.02 -13.36 0.60
CA ASN A 13 12.46 -12.19 1.28
C ASN A 13 10.97 -12.01 1.00
N ILE A 14 10.48 -12.37 -0.19
CA ILE A 14 9.05 -12.33 -0.53
C ILE A 14 8.25 -13.25 0.39
N GLU A 15 8.70 -14.49 0.56
CA GLU A 15 8.06 -15.49 1.42
C GLU A 15 8.15 -15.10 2.91
N LEU A 16 9.26 -14.46 3.30
CA LEU A 16 9.44 -13.94 4.65
C LEU A 16 8.47 -12.80 4.95
N VAL A 17 8.31 -11.85 4.01
CA VAL A 17 7.31 -10.78 4.12
C VAL A 17 5.91 -11.36 4.20
N ALA A 18 5.53 -12.25 3.30
CA ALA A 18 4.21 -12.89 3.30
C ALA A 18 3.92 -13.57 4.65
N THR A 19 4.88 -14.31 5.19
CA THR A 19 4.74 -14.98 6.49
C THR A 19 4.61 -13.98 7.64
N THR A 20 5.37 -12.89 7.60
CA THR A 20 5.34 -11.85 8.64
C THR A 20 4.02 -11.10 8.59
N LEU A 21 3.51 -10.77 7.39
CA LEU A 21 2.19 -10.16 7.21
C LEU A 21 1.06 -11.05 7.73
N ARG A 22 1.08 -12.36 7.44
CA ARG A 22 0.07 -13.28 7.99
C ARG A 22 0.03 -13.26 9.51
N ARG A 23 1.20 -13.15 10.16
CA ARG A 23 1.27 -13.03 11.63
C ARG A 23 0.71 -11.70 12.13
N LEU A 24 1.01 -10.61 11.44
CA LEU A 24 0.45 -9.28 11.75
C LEU A 24 -1.08 -9.31 11.61
N HIS A 25 -1.57 -9.77 10.47
CA HIS A 25 -3.00 -9.78 10.16
C HIS A 25 -3.81 -10.77 11.01
N ALA A 26 -3.15 -11.68 11.71
CA ALA A 26 -3.76 -12.57 12.71
C ALA A 26 -3.87 -11.94 14.11
N LEU A 27 -3.33 -10.74 14.32
CA LEU A 27 -3.50 -10.01 15.59
C LEU A 27 -4.94 -9.56 15.78
N PRO A 28 -5.38 -9.34 17.04
CA PRO A 28 -6.68 -8.74 17.30
C PRO A 28 -6.85 -7.39 16.59
N LEU A 29 -8.08 -7.08 16.18
CA LEU A 29 -8.43 -5.78 15.62
C LEU A 29 -8.04 -4.65 16.57
N THR A 30 -7.59 -3.53 16.01
CA THR A 30 -7.21 -2.32 16.75
C THR A 30 -8.43 -1.55 17.26
N GLY A 31 -9.61 -1.78 16.64
CA GLY A 31 -10.84 -1.02 16.88
C GLY A 31 -10.85 0.35 16.18
N ARG A 32 -9.85 0.64 15.32
CA ARG A 32 -9.81 1.83 14.47
C ARG A 32 -9.84 1.38 13.02
N SER A 33 -10.83 1.78 12.25
CA SER A 33 -10.95 1.42 10.86
C SER A 33 -10.31 2.45 9.94
N PHE A 34 -9.66 1.99 8.88
CA PHE A 34 -9.18 2.85 7.80
C PHE A 34 -10.36 3.40 7.00
N ASP A 35 -10.37 4.71 6.78
CA ASP A 35 -11.33 5.38 5.91
C ASP A 35 -10.57 6.18 4.84
N SER A 36 -10.48 5.58 3.65
CA SER A 36 -9.78 6.16 2.51
C SER A 36 -10.42 7.48 2.05
N THR A 37 -11.74 7.63 2.18
CA THR A 37 -12.45 8.86 1.81
C THR A 37 -12.10 10.01 2.76
N VAL A 38 -12.03 9.74 4.06
CA VAL A 38 -11.61 10.73 5.05
C VAL A 38 -10.16 11.13 4.83
N ALA A 39 -9.26 10.16 4.57
CA ALA A 39 -7.85 10.43 4.26
C ALA A 39 -7.73 11.32 3.00
N ALA A 40 -8.40 10.95 1.91
CA ALA A 40 -8.40 11.71 0.66
C ALA A 40 -8.87 13.15 0.85
N ARG A 41 -9.99 13.36 1.54
CA ARG A 41 -10.52 14.72 1.82
C ARG A 41 -9.53 15.59 2.58
N ARG A 42 -8.79 15.01 3.53
CA ARG A 42 -7.75 15.74 4.27
C ARG A 42 -6.63 16.20 3.36
N TYR A 43 -6.14 15.32 2.47
CA TYR A 43 -5.09 15.65 1.51
C TYR A 43 -5.57 16.70 0.51
N VAL A 44 -6.73 16.49 -0.13
CA VAL A 44 -7.30 17.42 -1.12
C VAL A 44 -7.50 18.84 -0.54
N ALA A 45 -7.86 18.95 0.74
CA ALA A 45 -8.05 20.24 1.39
C ALA A 45 -6.76 21.08 1.44
N THR A 46 -5.58 20.46 1.39
CA THR A 46 -4.27 21.11 1.50
C THR A 46 -3.52 21.26 0.18
N ILE A 47 -4.02 20.66 -0.92
CA ILE A 47 -3.41 20.78 -2.25
C ILE A 47 -3.59 22.20 -2.79
N ASN A 48 -2.47 22.92 -2.99
CA ASN A 48 -2.48 24.30 -3.45
C ASN A 48 -2.48 24.46 -4.97
N ASN A 49 -1.74 23.61 -5.69
CA ASN A 49 -1.64 23.64 -7.14
C ASN A 49 -2.24 22.36 -7.70
N ARG A 50 -3.53 22.41 -8.09
CA ARG A 50 -4.31 21.23 -8.42
C ARG A 50 -4.17 20.90 -9.90
N ASP A 51 -3.56 19.76 -10.22
CA ASP A 51 -4.02 19.03 -11.38
C ASP A 51 -5.43 18.50 -11.08
N THR A 52 -6.42 19.30 -11.47
CA THR A 52 -7.83 19.00 -11.16
C THR A 52 -8.31 17.72 -11.83
N ALA A 53 -7.70 17.30 -12.93
CA ALA A 53 -8.05 16.07 -13.63
C ALA A 53 -7.56 14.84 -12.84
N LEU A 54 -6.31 14.88 -12.37
CA LEU A 54 -5.73 13.78 -11.61
C LEU A 54 -6.32 13.69 -10.19
N VAL A 55 -6.57 14.82 -9.53
CA VAL A 55 -7.33 14.85 -8.26
C VAL A 55 -8.68 14.18 -8.43
N ALA A 56 -9.46 14.58 -9.45
CA ALA A 56 -10.77 14.00 -9.72
C ALA A 56 -10.68 12.50 -10.08
N HIS A 57 -9.60 12.07 -10.73
CA HIS A 57 -9.36 10.66 -10.98
C HIS A 57 -9.14 9.88 -9.68
N CYS A 58 -8.25 10.36 -8.80
CA CYS A 58 -7.99 9.75 -7.50
C CYS A 58 -9.27 9.66 -6.65
N GLU A 59 -10.06 10.73 -6.59
CA GLU A 59 -11.34 10.72 -5.87
C GLU A 59 -12.29 9.66 -6.43
N ARG A 60 -12.41 9.53 -7.76
CA ARG A 60 -13.25 8.47 -8.36
C ARG A 60 -12.75 7.06 -8.05
N VAL A 61 -11.44 6.81 -8.01
CA VAL A 61 -10.88 5.52 -7.61
C VAL A 61 -11.32 5.21 -6.17
N ILE A 62 -11.11 6.16 -5.26
CA ILE A 62 -11.41 6.01 -3.83
C ILE A 62 -12.92 5.79 -3.60
N GLU A 63 -13.80 6.54 -4.30
CA GLU A 63 -15.25 6.41 -4.18
C GLU A 63 -15.80 5.07 -4.68
N ARG A 64 -15.09 4.40 -5.59
CA ARG A 64 -15.47 3.08 -6.11
C ARG A 64 -15.09 1.93 -5.17
N MET A 65 -14.20 2.20 -4.22
CA MET A 65 -13.75 1.17 -3.29
C MET A 65 -14.90 0.71 -2.41
N ARG A 66 -15.08 -0.60 -2.36
CA ARG A 66 -16.05 -1.23 -1.45
C ARG A 66 -15.43 -1.41 -0.08
N LEU A 67 -16.23 -1.25 0.95
CA LEU A 67 -15.80 -1.59 2.31
C LEU A 67 -15.35 -3.06 2.35
N PRO A 68 -14.17 -3.34 2.93
CA PRO A 68 -13.66 -4.69 3.03
C PRO A 68 -14.60 -5.55 3.90
N HIS A 69 -14.82 -6.79 3.47
CA HIS A 69 -15.63 -7.74 4.24
C HIS A 69 -14.86 -8.39 5.40
N ASN A 70 -13.53 -8.49 5.24
CA ASN A 70 -12.63 -9.09 6.23
C ASN A 70 -11.57 -8.06 6.61
N LEU A 71 -11.80 -7.38 7.71
CA LEU A 71 -10.82 -6.47 8.29
C LEU A 71 -9.80 -7.26 9.11
N CYS A 72 -8.56 -6.84 9.07
CA CYS A 72 -7.50 -7.27 9.98
C CYS A 72 -6.68 -6.07 10.47
N CYS A 73 -5.86 -6.29 11.49
CA CYS A 73 -4.88 -5.31 11.92
C CYS A 73 -3.83 -5.13 10.81
N CYS A 74 -3.84 -4.01 10.10
CA CYS A 74 -2.88 -3.67 9.05
C CYS A 74 -1.89 -2.62 9.52
N HIS A 75 -0.71 -2.62 8.90
CA HIS A 75 0.29 -1.57 9.09
C HIS A 75 -0.08 -0.28 8.35
N ASN A 76 -0.57 -0.43 7.12
CA ASN A 76 -0.98 0.62 6.19
C ASN A 76 0.13 1.56 5.67
N ASP A 77 1.40 1.30 6.03
CA ASP A 77 2.56 2.08 5.58
C ASP A 77 3.83 1.21 5.48
N LEU A 78 3.77 0.12 4.70
CA LEU A 78 4.89 -0.82 4.53
C LEU A 78 5.85 -0.37 3.42
N VAL A 79 6.34 0.86 3.56
CA VAL A 79 7.45 1.38 2.77
C VAL A 79 8.77 0.72 3.20
N ALA A 80 9.81 0.79 2.35
CA ALA A 80 11.06 0.09 2.61
C ALA A 80 11.74 0.52 3.92
N GLU A 81 11.65 1.80 4.25
CA GLU A 81 12.22 2.39 5.46
C GLU A 81 11.60 1.82 6.74
N ASN A 82 10.38 1.32 6.66
CA ASN A 82 9.64 0.74 7.77
C ASN A 82 9.88 -0.77 7.93
N ILE A 83 10.76 -1.36 7.13
CA ILE A 83 11.10 -2.79 7.19
C ILE A 83 12.56 -2.96 7.58
N ILE A 84 12.82 -3.76 8.60
CA ILE A 84 14.17 -4.12 9.01
C ILE A 84 14.33 -5.63 9.17
N THR A 85 15.54 -6.11 8.86
CA THR A 85 15.96 -7.48 9.15
C THR A 85 17.06 -7.46 10.22
N ALA A 86 16.72 -7.87 11.43
CA ALA A 86 17.67 -8.10 12.52
C ALA A 86 17.05 -9.11 13.48
N PRO A 87 17.69 -10.18 13.81
CA PRO A 87 17.30 -11.60 13.86
C PRO A 87 15.81 -11.85 13.58
N GLY A 88 15.43 -11.75 12.30
CA GLY A 88 14.04 -11.83 11.79
C GLY A 88 13.60 -10.52 11.15
N MET A 89 12.42 -10.53 10.57
CA MET A 89 11.82 -9.33 10.00
C MET A 89 10.97 -8.62 11.03
N MET A 90 11.11 -7.30 11.10
CA MET A 90 10.29 -6.42 11.95
C MET A 90 9.80 -5.23 11.13
N PHE A 91 8.57 -4.81 11.42
CA PHE A 91 7.98 -3.59 10.89
C PHE A 91 8.08 -2.47 11.93
N LEU A 92 8.39 -1.26 11.47
CA LEU A 92 8.58 -0.05 12.26
C LEU A 92 7.51 0.97 11.90
N ASP A 93 7.37 2.00 12.73
CA ASP A 93 6.50 3.16 12.50
C ASP A 93 5.02 2.81 12.30
N TRP A 94 4.37 2.47 13.40
CA TRP A 94 2.99 2.01 13.48
C TRP A 94 1.95 3.14 13.54
N GLU A 95 2.29 4.37 13.16
CA GLU A 95 1.40 5.52 13.30
C GLU A 95 0.11 5.41 12.47
N TYR A 96 0.17 4.72 11.30
CA TYR A 96 -0.97 4.47 10.43
C TYR A 96 -1.67 3.13 10.70
N ALA A 97 -1.19 2.35 11.66
CA ALA A 97 -1.75 1.02 11.93
C ALA A 97 -3.22 1.11 12.37
N CYS A 98 -4.08 0.43 11.64
CA CYS A 98 -5.52 0.33 11.92
C CYS A 98 -6.15 -0.84 11.16
N ASP A 99 -7.44 -1.06 11.37
CA ASP A 99 -8.18 -2.17 10.76
C ASP A 99 -8.48 -1.84 9.29
N ASN A 100 -7.98 -2.67 8.37
CA ASN A 100 -8.11 -2.47 6.93
C ASN A 100 -8.18 -3.83 6.19
N ASP A 101 -8.36 -3.78 4.87
CA ASP A 101 -8.20 -4.94 3.99
C ASP A 101 -6.72 -5.38 3.98
N PRO A 102 -6.39 -6.67 4.24
CA PRO A 102 -5.02 -7.15 4.21
C PRO A 102 -4.31 -6.92 2.87
N LEU A 103 -5.08 -6.88 1.78
CA LEU A 103 -4.52 -6.62 0.46
C LEU A 103 -3.98 -5.18 0.30
N PHE A 104 -4.36 -4.24 1.17
CA PHE A 104 -3.79 -2.90 1.17
C PHE A 104 -2.30 -2.92 1.57
N ASP A 105 -1.93 -3.70 2.59
CA ASP A 105 -0.51 -3.87 2.97
C ASP A 105 0.29 -4.57 1.85
N LEU A 106 -0.30 -5.58 1.19
CA LEU A 106 0.33 -6.23 0.05
C LEU A 106 0.49 -5.25 -1.12
N ALA A 107 -0.53 -4.46 -1.41
CA ALA A 107 -0.49 -3.44 -2.47
C ALA A 107 0.59 -2.37 -2.19
N THR A 108 0.69 -1.89 -0.94
CA THR A 108 1.76 -0.98 -0.52
C THR A 108 3.14 -1.56 -0.83
N ILE A 109 3.37 -2.82 -0.48
CA ILE A 109 4.64 -3.51 -0.77
C ILE A 109 4.88 -3.61 -2.28
N VAL A 110 3.90 -4.05 -3.05
CA VAL A 110 4.05 -4.21 -4.50
C VAL A 110 4.40 -2.87 -5.16
N GLU A 111 3.67 -1.81 -4.82
CA GLU A 111 3.83 -0.51 -5.47
C GLU A 111 5.06 0.26 -4.98
N HIS A 112 5.33 0.26 -3.67
CA HIS A 112 6.49 0.99 -3.12
C HIS A 112 7.82 0.34 -3.50
N HIS A 113 7.86 -1.00 -3.56
CA HIS A 113 9.08 -1.73 -3.92
C HIS A 113 9.20 -1.99 -5.43
N ASP A 114 8.27 -1.46 -6.23
CA ASP A 114 8.25 -1.59 -7.70
C ASP A 114 8.36 -3.06 -8.16
N LEU A 115 7.58 -3.94 -7.53
CA LEU A 115 7.60 -5.35 -7.86
C LEU A 115 6.98 -5.62 -9.23
N GLY A 116 7.70 -6.34 -10.09
CA GLY A 116 7.14 -6.85 -11.32
C GLY A 116 6.01 -7.88 -11.08
N GLU A 117 5.22 -8.19 -12.11
CA GLU A 117 4.04 -9.06 -12.01
C GLU A 117 4.35 -10.44 -11.40
N GLU A 118 5.51 -11.04 -11.74
CA GLU A 118 5.91 -12.33 -11.20
C GLU A 118 6.17 -12.28 -9.70
N ALA A 119 6.90 -11.26 -9.23
CA ALA A 119 7.21 -11.08 -7.81
C ALA A 119 5.95 -10.72 -7.00
N ALA A 120 5.08 -9.88 -7.55
CA ALA A 120 3.78 -9.55 -6.96
C ALA A 120 2.89 -10.80 -6.84
N PHE A 121 2.87 -11.65 -7.87
CA PHE A 121 2.14 -12.92 -7.81
C PHE A 121 2.73 -13.86 -6.75
N ARG A 122 4.06 -14.01 -6.68
CA ARG A 122 4.72 -14.82 -5.65
C ARG A 122 4.38 -14.35 -4.23
N LEU A 123 4.36 -13.03 -3.99
CA LEU A 123 3.96 -12.46 -2.71
C LEU A 123 2.51 -12.86 -2.37
N LEU A 124 1.62 -12.68 -3.33
CA LEU A 124 0.20 -12.99 -3.17
C LEU A 124 -0.04 -14.47 -2.92
N ASP A 125 0.62 -15.33 -3.70
CA ASP A 125 0.52 -16.78 -3.60
C ASP A 125 1.07 -17.32 -2.27
N ALA A 126 2.22 -16.79 -1.83
CA ALA A 126 2.79 -17.11 -0.52
C ALA A 126 1.91 -16.61 0.64
N TYR A 127 1.24 -15.46 0.49
CA TYR A 127 0.34 -14.93 1.52
C TYR A 127 -0.94 -15.77 1.64
N PHE A 128 -1.50 -16.27 0.53
CA PHE A 128 -2.73 -17.04 0.50
C PHE A 128 -2.53 -18.57 0.37
N ASP A 129 -1.35 -19.08 0.73
CA ASP A 129 -1.02 -20.51 0.76
C ASP A 129 -1.32 -21.25 -0.56
N GLY A 130 -0.97 -20.65 -1.72
CA GLY A 130 -1.14 -21.22 -3.05
C GLY A 130 -2.47 -20.84 -3.75
N ASP A 131 -3.30 -19.96 -3.16
CA ASP A 131 -4.56 -19.48 -3.78
C ASP A 131 -4.42 -18.04 -4.35
N GLY A 132 -3.20 -17.61 -4.66
CA GLY A 132 -2.88 -16.24 -5.09
C GLY A 132 -3.66 -15.78 -6.32
N LEU A 133 -3.85 -16.68 -7.30
CA LEU A 133 -4.53 -16.34 -8.56
C LEU A 133 -5.94 -15.76 -8.35
N ARG A 134 -6.67 -16.29 -7.38
CA ARG A 134 -8.02 -15.83 -7.02
C ARG A 134 -8.05 -14.38 -6.55
N TRP A 135 -6.95 -13.92 -5.94
CA TRP A 135 -6.87 -12.63 -5.28
C TRP A 135 -6.24 -11.52 -6.14
N GLN A 136 -5.66 -11.87 -7.30
CA GLN A 136 -5.06 -10.89 -8.21
C GLN A 136 -5.98 -9.71 -8.57
N PRO A 137 -7.28 -9.91 -8.93
CA PRO A 137 -8.14 -8.78 -9.27
C PRO A 137 -8.31 -7.81 -8.09
N LYS A 138 -8.45 -8.35 -6.87
CA LYS A 138 -8.59 -7.53 -5.67
C LYS A 138 -7.28 -6.84 -5.27
N LEU A 139 -6.13 -7.48 -5.49
CA LEU A 139 -4.84 -6.81 -5.29
C LEU A 139 -4.72 -5.59 -6.20
N ARG A 140 -5.10 -5.70 -7.48
CA ARG A 140 -5.09 -4.55 -8.41
C ARG A 140 -5.98 -3.41 -7.93
N GLU A 141 -7.20 -3.70 -7.45
CA GLU A 141 -8.07 -2.68 -6.85
C GLU A 141 -7.37 -1.97 -5.67
N GLN A 142 -6.65 -2.69 -4.83
CA GLN A 142 -5.92 -2.10 -3.70
C GLN A 142 -4.66 -1.36 -4.14
N GLN A 143 -4.00 -1.77 -5.21
CA GLN A 143 -2.89 -1.03 -5.83
C GLN A 143 -3.39 0.32 -6.36
N ASP A 144 -4.52 0.35 -7.08
CA ASP A 144 -5.13 1.59 -7.56
C ASP A 144 -5.48 2.53 -6.39
N LEU A 145 -6.04 1.99 -5.31
CA LEU A 145 -6.34 2.75 -4.09
C LEU A 145 -5.08 3.32 -3.45
N TYR A 146 -4.04 2.49 -3.29
CA TYR A 146 -2.77 2.93 -2.71
C TYR A 146 -2.14 4.05 -3.54
N LEU A 147 -2.03 3.88 -4.86
CA LEU A 147 -1.46 4.88 -5.75
C LEU A 147 -2.24 6.19 -5.71
N ALA A 148 -3.57 6.13 -5.71
CA ALA A 148 -4.42 7.32 -5.61
C ALA A 148 -4.20 8.07 -4.28
N LEU A 149 -4.17 7.36 -3.15
CA LEU A 149 -3.92 7.96 -1.84
C LEU A 149 -2.49 8.50 -1.73
N TYR A 150 -1.51 7.77 -2.24
CA TYR A 150 -0.11 8.18 -2.21
C TYR A 150 0.10 9.46 -3.04
N TRP A 151 -0.51 9.54 -4.23
CA TRP A 151 -0.42 10.75 -5.04
C TRP A 151 -1.08 11.97 -4.35
N LEU A 152 -2.28 11.79 -3.76
CA LEU A 152 -2.94 12.86 -3.02
C LEU A 152 -2.12 13.31 -1.80
N TRP A 153 -1.53 12.36 -1.07
CA TRP A 153 -0.64 12.67 0.04
C TRP A 153 0.60 13.45 -0.44
N LEU A 154 1.27 12.98 -1.50
CA LEU A 154 2.44 13.65 -2.07
C LEU A 154 2.09 15.06 -2.55
N ALA A 155 0.98 15.23 -3.27
CA ALA A 155 0.50 16.53 -3.75
C ALA A 155 0.10 17.50 -2.61
N SER A 156 -0.22 16.97 -1.44
CA SER A 156 -0.55 17.76 -0.25
C SER A 156 0.69 18.31 0.48
N ARG A 157 1.87 17.78 0.20
CA ARG A 157 3.11 18.16 0.86
C ARG A 157 3.76 19.39 0.21
N PRO A 158 4.29 20.34 1.01
CA PRO A 158 4.92 21.54 0.46
C PRO A 158 6.31 21.27 -0.15
N ASP A 159 6.94 20.15 0.20
CA ASP A 159 8.29 19.75 -0.20
C ASP A 159 8.32 18.75 -1.38
N SER A 160 7.17 18.34 -1.90
CA SER A 160 7.10 17.48 -3.09
C SER A 160 7.48 18.23 -4.36
N THR A 161 8.16 17.53 -5.25
CA THR A 161 8.57 18.07 -6.55
C THR A 161 7.57 17.72 -7.65
N GLN A 162 7.53 18.55 -8.72
CA GLN A 162 6.67 18.25 -9.86
C GLN A 162 7.08 16.94 -10.56
N ASP A 163 8.38 16.64 -10.61
CA ASP A 163 8.88 15.40 -11.22
C ASP A 163 8.37 14.14 -10.48
N GLU A 164 8.31 14.17 -9.15
CA GLU A 164 7.74 13.07 -8.35
C GLU A 164 6.24 12.91 -8.61
N LEU A 165 5.49 14.01 -8.64
CA LEU A 165 4.06 14.00 -8.94
C LEU A 165 3.78 13.46 -10.34
N ASP A 166 4.53 13.89 -11.35
CA ASP A 166 4.41 13.43 -12.73
C ASP A 166 4.78 11.95 -12.87
N ALA A 167 5.83 11.50 -12.17
CA ALA A 167 6.23 10.10 -12.19
C ALA A 167 5.15 9.19 -11.60
N LEU A 168 4.56 9.57 -10.47
CA LEU A 168 3.49 8.82 -9.83
C LEU A 168 2.18 8.93 -10.62
N GLY A 169 1.87 10.09 -11.19
CA GLY A 169 0.71 10.30 -12.04
C GLY A 169 0.68 9.35 -13.25
N ARG A 170 1.81 9.15 -13.91
CA ARG A 170 1.94 8.17 -15.01
C ARG A 170 1.66 6.72 -14.59
N ARG A 171 1.81 6.37 -13.31
CA ARG A 171 1.47 5.02 -12.80
C ARG A 171 -0.03 4.87 -12.59
N ILE A 172 -0.72 5.93 -12.20
CA ILE A 172 -2.18 5.95 -11.97
C ILE A 172 -2.98 5.88 -13.27
N GLU A 173 -2.44 6.43 -14.38
CA GLU A 173 -3.11 6.49 -15.66
C GLU A 173 -2.92 5.23 -16.54
N ARG A 174 -2.18 4.22 -16.05
CA ARG A 174 -1.98 2.93 -16.75
C ARG A 174 -3.14 1.98 -16.53
#